data_2b3f23cbd77703019084bc6876fd2c1e
#
_entry.id   2b3f23cbd77703019084bc6876fd2c1e
#
_cell.length_a   1.000
_cell.length_b   1.000
_cell.length_c   1.000
_cell.angle_alpha   90.00
_cell.angle_beta   90.00
_cell.angle_gamma   90.00
#
_symmetry.space_group_name_H-M   'P 1'
#
loop_
_entity.id
_entity.type
_entity.pdbx_description
1 polymer ?
#
loop_
_entity_poly.entity_id
_entity_poly.type
_entity_poly.pdbx_seq_one_letter_code
_entity_poly.pdbx_strand_id
1 'polypeptide(L)'
;MIMSEPRSTYEVFPEDVLERALQWMENGSEVVLARITDVTGGGIRPPGALMAISSSGASSGYLSGGCVDADVVARAQSSVGRSETVQLRYGLGSPFVDLPLPCGGSIGIELIPIRSAVKIFDVVRLLQNRRPGTLALPQDINPEISSEDAGEVLELIPKLKLRIAGRGADCLALAHHARISGYSVHLQLPDSEDIEKSKALGIERIDHLKSVDHLPPEDDDPRTAFVLMFHDRHWEAPLLKQALDGQAFYIGAVGSHRTHERRKPALLGMGCTPDDLERIHAPIGMIPSCRDASALATSILAEILHHEGGDKGANQSAPAALLLAAGQSSRFEDGDKLVAEIDGRPILEHACRVIKGQHTAAKLAVYGPGQTRRADIAKSEGWAVIENAASATGQSTSLRLGIQALAANPAVDSVLVLLGDMPFVPSEHIQALKNAMEPGVSAVMTISNGICQPPAMFRRETFDQLMTVSGDRGAANIFKSLEDTCTVELSPEFSRDIDTVQDLNERETVNG
;
A
#
# COMPACT_ATOMS: atom_id res chain seq x y z
N MET A 1 40.75 -20.30 6.27
CA MET A 1 40.75 -19.29 5.19
C MET A 1 39.52 -18.39 5.52
N ILE A 2 39.77 -17.28 6.18
CA ILE A 2 38.71 -16.30 6.51
C ILE A 2 38.32 -15.67 5.17
N MET A 3 37.16 -16.05 4.64
CA MET A 3 36.61 -15.35 3.48
C MET A 3 36.38 -13.90 3.91
N SER A 4 37.09 -12.97 3.29
CA SER A 4 36.82 -11.54 3.50
C SER A 4 35.36 -11.27 3.12
N GLU A 5 34.62 -10.67 4.01
CA GLU A 5 33.26 -10.23 3.70
C GLU A 5 33.23 -9.37 2.42
N PRO A 6 32.22 -9.51 1.57
CA PRO A 6 32.12 -8.70 0.37
C PRO A 6 32.07 -7.22 0.76
N ARG A 7 32.75 -6.35 0.01
CA ARG A 7 32.77 -4.90 0.27
C ARG A 7 31.40 -4.26 0.11
N SER A 8 30.49 -4.88 -0.64
CA SER A 8 29.13 -4.41 -0.86
C SER A 8 28.14 -5.56 -0.85
N THR A 9 27.00 -5.36 -0.16
CA THR A 9 25.87 -6.25 -0.17
C THR A 9 24.63 -5.48 -0.62
N TYR A 10 23.72 -6.14 -1.35
CA TYR A 10 22.52 -5.50 -1.92
C TYR A 10 21.28 -5.88 -1.11
N GLU A 11 21.31 -5.56 0.19
CA GLU A 11 20.17 -5.81 1.07
C GLU A 11 18.96 -4.95 0.65
N VAL A 12 17.79 -5.57 0.63
CA VAL A 12 16.55 -4.92 0.19
C VAL A 12 15.81 -4.29 1.37
N PHE A 13 15.88 -4.94 2.53
CA PHE A 13 15.09 -4.58 3.69
C PHE A 13 15.87 -3.67 4.64
N PRO A 14 15.25 -2.59 5.15
CA PRO A 14 15.88 -1.71 6.13
C PRO A 14 16.41 -2.42 7.37
N GLU A 15 15.73 -3.49 7.82
CA GLU A 15 16.13 -4.32 8.95
C GLU A 15 17.54 -4.88 8.75
N ASP A 16 17.80 -5.51 7.60
CA ASP A 16 19.11 -6.13 7.29
C ASP A 16 20.21 -5.04 7.13
N VAL A 17 19.85 -3.89 6.53
CA VAL A 17 20.77 -2.75 6.39
C VAL A 17 21.17 -2.19 7.76
N LEU A 18 20.22 -2.05 8.68
CA LEU A 18 20.46 -1.54 10.03
C LEU A 18 21.21 -2.56 10.90
N GLU A 19 20.94 -3.86 10.77
CA GLU A 19 21.72 -4.91 11.43
C GLU A 19 23.19 -4.85 11.01
N ARG A 20 23.46 -4.67 9.72
CA ARG A 20 24.82 -4.54 9.21
C ARG A 20 25.49 -3.26 9.71
N ALA A 21 24.76 -2.15 9.73
CA ALA A 21 25.24 -0.89 10.30
C ALA A 21 25.62 -1.04 11.77
N LEU A 22 24.78 -1.71 12.57
CA LEU A 22 25.03 -1.99 13.98
C LEU A 22 26.30 -2.83 14.18
N GLN A 23 26.46 -3.92 13.41
CA GLN A 23 27.68 -4.76 13.45
C GLN A 23 28.96 -3.96 13.18
N TRP A 24 28.93 -3.03 12.20
CA TRP A 24 30.09 -2.18 11.93
C TRP A 24 30.37 -1.21 13.07
N MET A 25 29.34 -0.62 13.67
CA MET A 25 29.49 0.29 14.81
C MET A 25 30.03 -0.44 16.05
N GLU A 26 29.58 -1.66 16.33
CA GLU A 26 30.10 -2.51 17.41
C GLU A 26 31.56 -2.87 17.20
N ASN A 27 32.01 -2.99 15.94
CA ASN A 27 33.40 -3.18 15.59
C ASN A 27 34.23 -1.89 15.49
N GLY A 28 33.67 -0.75 15.97
CA GLY A 28 34.35 0.55 16.05
C GLY A 28 34.39 1.35 14.76
N SER A 29 33.62 0.98 13.73
CA SER A 29 33.50 1.76 12.51
C SER A 29 32.46 2.86 12.66
N GLU A 30 32.75 4.05 12.14
CA GLU A 30 31.69 5.07 11.96
C GLU A 30 30.82 4.71 10.75
N VAL A 31 29.53 5.02 10.83
CA VAL A 31 28.52 4.67 9.83
C VAL A 31 27.75 5.91 9.40
N VAL A 32 27.51 6.00 8.10
CA VAL A 32 26.59 6.96 7.49
C VAL A 32 25.44 6.17 6.88
N LEU A 33 24.19 6.55 7.18
CA LEU A 33 23.01 6.07 6.45
C LEU A 33 22.73 7.00 5.29
N ALA A 34 22.52 6.44 4.11
CA ALA A 34 21.98 7.15 2.96
C ALA A 34 20.52 6.74 2.78
N ARG A 35 19.62 7.73 2.67
CA ARG A 35 18.16 7.56 2.52
C ARG A 35 17.70 8.25 1.26
N ILE A 36 16.81 7.62 0.48
CA ILE A 36 16.08 8.30 -0.58
C ILE A 36 15.01 9.18 0.05
N THR A 37 15.04 10.48 -0.25
CA THR A 37 14.05 11.46 0.21
C THR A 37 12.90 11.62 -0.78
N ASP A 38 13.23 11.72 -2.07
CA ASP A 38 12.27 11.88 -3.16
C ASP A 38 12.75 11.21 -4.44
N VAL A 39 11.81 10.84 -5.30
CA VAL A 39 12.05 10.28 -6.63
C VAL A 39 11.09 10.94 -7.62
N THR A 40 11.61 11.40 -8.75
CA THR A 40 10.82 11.91 -9.88
C THR A 40 11.14 11.09 -11.12
N GLY A 41 10.14 10.62 -11.82
CA GLY A 41 10.31 9.69 -12.95
C GLY A 41 10.53 8.24 -12.50
N GLY A 42 11.13 7.40 -13.34
CA GLY A 42 11.37 5.99 -13.04
C GLY A 42 12.54 5.80 -12.07
N GLY A 43 12.26 5.56 -10.79
CA GLY A 43 13.25 5.16 -9.79
C GLY A 43 13.19 3.65 -9.51
N ILE A 44 14.36 3.02 -9.27
CA ILE A 44 14.43 1.58 -8.95
C ILE A 44 14.00 1.31 -7.50
N ARG A 45 14.26 2.28 -6.61
CA ARG A 45 13.94 2.19 -5.18
C ARG A 45 13.01 3.33 -4.76
N PRO A 46 12.03 3.07 -3.89
CA PRO A 46 11.10 4.10 -3.41
C PRO A 46 11.76 5.05 -2.40
N PRO A 47 11.16 6.23 -2.15
CA PRO A 47 11.50 7.06 -0.98
C PRO A 47 11.48 6.23 0.31
N GLY A 48 12.42 6.51 1.22
CA GLY A 48 12.63 5.73 2.44
C GLY A 48 13.58 4.53 2.28
N ALA A 49 13.98 4.16 1.06
CA ALA A 49 15.01 3.12 0.87
C ALA A 49 16.34 3.53 1.51
N LEU A 50 17.00 2.57 2.16
CA LEU A 50 18.22 2.77 2.94
C LEU A 50 19.44 2.08 2.34
N MET A 51 20.60 2.68 2.58
CA MET A 51 21.92 2.11 2.38
C MET A 51 22.81 2.53 3.54
N ALA A 52 23.46 1.59 4.20
CA ALA A 52 24.46 1.86 5.22
C ALA A 52 25.85 1.87 4.59
N ILE A 53 26.68 2.82 4.97
CA ILE A 53 28.06 2.97 4.49
C ILE A 53 28.99 3.10 5.71
N SER A 54 30.01 2.23 5.78
CA SER A 54 31.03 2.31 6.82
C SER A 54 32.15 3.29 6.46
N SER A 55 32.91 3.74 7.44
CA SER A 55 34.11 4.57 7.24
C SER A 55 35.15 3.91 6.32
N SER A 56 35.19 2.59 6.23
CA SER A 56 36.08 1.85 5.31
C SER A 56 35.58 1.81 3.85
N GLY A 57 34.35 2.28 3.58
CA GLY A 57 33.70 2.23 2.27
C GLY A 57 32.98 0.90 1.98
N ALA A 58 32.83 0.04 2.98
CA ALA A 58 31.92 -1.09 2.86
C ALA A 58 30.47 -0.58 2.91
N SER A 59 29.59 -1.19 2.11
CA SER A 59 28.18 -0.75 2.01
C SER A 59 27.21 -1.93 2.11
N SER A 60 26.03 -1.67 2.67
CA SER A 60 24.91 -2.60 2.74
C SER A 60 23.65 -1.87 2.30
N GLY A 61 22.87 -2.50 1.42
CA GLY A 61 21.74 -1.86 0.73
C GLY A 61 22.16 -1.19 -0.58
N TYR A 62 21.18 -0.62 -1.30
CA TYR A 62 21.37 0.11 -2.55
C TYR A 62 20.22 1.11 -2.78
N LEU A 63 20.48 2.15 -3.58
CA LEU A 63 19.53 3.24 -3.83
C LEU A 63 19.14 3.33 -5.31
N SER A 64 20.07 3.06 -6.23
CA SER A 64 19.88 3.29 -7.66
C SER A 64 20.15 2.05 -8.53
N GLY A 65 20.50 0.93 -7.93
CA GLY A 65 20.95 -0.27 -8.67
C GLY A 65 22.32 -0.10 -9.33
N GLY A 66 23.17 0.77 -8.78
CA GLY A 66 24.55 0.96 -9.20
C GLY A 66 24.85 2.26 -9.96
N CYS A 67 23.84 2.96 -10.50
CA CYS A 67 24.08 4.17 -11.30
C CYS A 67 24.82 5.26 -10.51
N VAL A 68 24.38 5.53 -9.27
CA VAL A 68 24.96 6.59 -8.40
C VAL A 68 25.49 6.03 -7.07
N ASP A 69 25.28 4.75 -6.78
CA ASP A 69 25.61 4.15 -5.47
C ASP A 69 27.10 4.31 -5.14
N ALA A 70 27.99 4.19 -6.12
CA ALA A 70 29.42 4.38 -5.91
C ALA A 70 29.79 5.83 -5.51
N ASP A 71 29.15 6.83 -6.12
CA ASP A 71 29.35 8.23 -5.77
C ASP A 71 28.78 8.55 -4.38
N VAL A 72 27.61 7.96 -4.05
CA VAL A 72 27.02 8.05 -2.71
C VAL A 72 27.97 7.51 -1.65
N VAL A 73 28.61 6.33 -1.90
CA VAL A 73 29.61 5.76 -1.00
C VAL A 73 30.80 6.71 -0.81
N ALA A 74 31.34 7.27 -1.89
CA ALA A 74 32.47 8.19 -1.83
C ALA A 74 32.13 9.48 -1.03
N ARG A 75 30.93 10.02 -1.24
CA ARG A 75 30.47 11.21 -0.50
C ARG A 75 30.19 10.91 0.97
N ALA A 76 29.58 9.76 1.25
CA ALA A 76 29.35 9.30 2.61
C ALA A 76 30.65 9.15 3.38
N GLN A 77 31.71 8.57 2.77
CA GLN A 77 33.05 8.50 3.38
C GLN A 77 33.62 9.88 3.66
N SER A 78 33.40 10.86 2.79
CA SER A 78 33.83 12.25 3.01
C SER A 78 33.02 12.97 4.10
N SER A 79 31.88 12.41 4.49
CA SER A 79 31.01 12.93 5.55
C SER A 79 31.26 12.26 6.91
N VAL A 80 32.06 11.21 6.96
CA VAL A 80 32.48 10.55 8.21
C VAL A 80 33.15 11.58 9.12
N GLY A 81 32.82 11.58 10.42
CA GLY A 81 33.30 12.55 11.40
C GLY A 81 32.61 13.91 11.36
N ARG A 82 31.75 14.18 10.38
CA ARG A 82 30.91 15.39 10.36
C ARG A 82 29.67 15.20 11.22
N SER A 83 29.08 16.32 11.66
CA SER A 83 27.85 16.29 12.46
C SER A 83 26.58 16.57 11.66
N GLU A 84 26.73 17.11 10.48
CA GLU A 84 25.63 17.63 9.66
C GLU A 84 25.18 16.59 8.65
N THR A 85 23.90 16.57 8.35
CA THR A 85 23.33 15.82 7.23
C THR A 85 23.74 16.48 5.91
N VAL A 86 23.88 15.67 4.85
CA VAL A 86 24.24 16.18 3.53
C VAL A 86 23.14 15.79 2.54
N GLN A 87 22.57 16.78 1.88
CA GLN A 87 21.58 16.56 0.83
C GLN A 87 22.27 16.41 -0.54
N LEU A 88 21.94 15.36 -1.26
CA LEU A 88 22.42 15.09 -2.60
C LEU A 88 21.23 15.00 -3.56
N ARG A 89 21.42 15.45 -4.80
CA ARG A 89 20.45 15.27 -5.87
C ARG A 89 21.15 14.77 -7.12
N TYR A 90 20.61 13.72 -7.74
CA TYR A 90 21.09 13.12 -8.99
C TYR A 90 19.98 13.20 -10.06
N GLY A 91 20.38 13.31 -11.32
CA GLY A 91 19.44 13.46 -12.45
C GLY A 91 19.00 14.90 -12.68
N LEU A 92 17.74 15.12 -13.03
CA LEU A 92 17.21 16.44 -13.35
C LEU A 92 17.35 17.42 -12.17
N GLY A 93 17.99 18.57 -12.41
CA GLY A 93 18.28 19.57 -11.37
C GLY A 93 19.49 19.24 -10.50
N SER A 94 20.27 18.22 -10.84
CA SER A 94 21.52 17.86 -10.16
C SER A 94 22.61 18.90 -10.41
N PRO A 95 23.42 19.25 -9.39
CA PRO A 95 24.67 19.98 -9.59
C PRO A 95 25.77 19.10 -10.22
N PHE A 96 25.57 17.80 -10.34
CA PHE A 96 26.54 16.81 -10.85
C PHE A 96 26.23 16.49 -12.32
N VAL A 97 26.83 17.24 -13.24
CA VAL A 97 26.60 17.15 -14.68
C VAL A 97 27.05 15.79 -15.26
N ASP A 98 28.01 15.14 -14.62
CA ASP A 98 28.65 13.91 -15.11
C ASP A 98 27.92 12.61 -14.70
N LEU A 99 26.83 12.70 -13.94
CA LEU A 99 26.04 11.56 -13.45
C LEU A 99 24.56 11.70 -13.82
N PRO A 100 24.21 11.71 -15.12
CA PRO A 100 22.81 11.72 -15.52
C PRO A 100 22.17 10.38 -15.20
N LEU A 101 20.90 10.40 -14.71
CA LEU A 101 20.12 9.17 -14.61
C LEU A 101 19.63 8.77 -16.02
N PRO A 102 19.88 7.54 -16.47
CA PRO A 102 19.48 7.09 -17.82
C PRO A 102 17.97 7.19 -18.06
N CYS A 103 17.16 7.11 -16.99
CA CYS A 103 15.70 7.23 -17.04
C CYS A 103 15.16 8.67 -17.16
N GLY A 104 16.04 9.68 -17.18
CA GLY A 104 15.63 11.09 -17.24
C GLY A 104 14.96 11.65 -15.99
N GLY A 105 14.86 10.85 -14.91
CA GLY A 105 14.30 11.26 -13.63
C GLY A 105 15.29 11.98 -12.71
N SER A 106 14.88 12.17 -11.45
CA SER A 106 15.78 12.63 -10.38
C SER A 106 15.57 11.84 -9.09
N ILE A 107 16.64 11.75 -8.28
CA ILE A 107 16.63 11.11 -6.95
C ILE A 107 17.25 12.10 -5.97
N GLY A 108 16.51 12.42 -4.89
CA GLY A 108 17.02 13.09 -3.70
C GLY A 108 17.55 12.04 -2.73
N ILE A 109 18.74 12.28 -2.17
CA ILE A 109 19.37 11.40 -1.19
C ILE A 109 19.90 12.24 -0.03
N GLU A 110 19.62 11.80 1.18
CA GLU A 110 20.13 12.38 2.41
C GLU A 110 21.19 11.47 3.03
N LEU A 111 22.36 12.00 3.33
CA LEU A 111 23.43 11.30 4.06
C LEU A 111 23.36 11.69 5.54
N ILE A 112 23.14 10.71 6.41
CA ILE A 112 22.89 10.89 7.84
C ILE A 112 24.00 10.20 8.63
N PRO A 113 24.96 10.94 9.21
CA PRO A 113 25.98 10.35 10.09
C PRO A 113 25.33 9.79 11.36
N ILE A 114 25.55 8.51 11.65
CA ILE A 114 25.00 7.84 12.82
C ILE A 114 25.98 7.88 13.96
N ARG A 115 25.56 8.49 15.08
CA ARG A 115 26.43 8.70 16.26
C ARG A 115 26.13 7.73 17.40
N SER A 116 24.95 7.12 17.43
CA SER A 116 24.51 6.27 18.52
C SER A 116 24.07 4.90 18.03
N ALA A 117 24.86 3.89 18.33
CA ALA A 117 24.48 2.50 18.10
C ALA A 117 23.23 2.10 18.88
N VAL A 118 22.96 2.72 20.04
CA VAL A 118 21.80 2.40 20.89
C VAL A 118 20.50 2.64 20.16
N LYS A 119 20.35 3.75 19.43
CA LYS A 119 19.12 4.04 18.68
C LYS A 119 18.88 3.02 17.55
N ILE A 120 19.93 2.60 16.84
CA ILE A 120 19.84 1.55 15.82
C ILE A 120 19.50 0.23 16.47
N PHE A 121 20.15 -0.12 17.57
CA PHE A 121 19.89 -1.36 18.32
C PHE A 121 18.43 -1.47 18.75
N ASP A 122 17.87 -0.40 19.32
CA ASP A 122 16.47 -0.40 19.78
C ASP A 122 15.50 -0.64 18.61
N VAL A 123 15.74 0.01 17.46
CA VAL A 123 14.92 -0.18 16.26
C VAL A 123 15.07 -1.58 15.69
N VAL A 124 16.30 -2.08 15.52
CA VAL A 124 16.57 -3.45 15.05
C VAL A 124 15.87 -4.47 15.95
N ARG A 125 15.96 -4.29 17.27
CA ARG A 125 15.28 -5.18 18.24
C ARG A 125 13.75 -5.15 18.08
N LEU A 126 13.15 -3.99 17.80
CA LEU A 126 11.71 -3.91 17.53
C LEU A 126 11.35 -4.69 16.27
N LEU A 127 12.09 -4.48 15.17
CA LEU A 127 11.85 -5.15 13.89
C LEU A 127 12.02 -6.68 13.99
N GLN A 128 13.08 -7.16 14.68
CA GLN A 128 13.30 -8.58 14.96
C GLN A 128 12.16 -9.19 15.81
N ASN A 129 11.57 -8.41 16.72
CA ASN A 129 10.38 -8.79 17.48
C ASN A 129 9.08 -8.55 16.73
N ARG A 130 9.14 -8.38 15.41
CA ARG A 130 7.99 -8.21 14.53
C ARG A 130 7.14 -6.97 14.86
N ARG A 131 7.73 -5.93 15.40
CA ARG A 131 7.07 -4.66 15.75
C ARG A 131 7.63 -3.52 14.90
N PRO A 132 6.77 -2.63 14.40
CA PRO A 132 7.24 -1.40 13.77
C PRO A 132 8.16 -0.61 14.70
N GLY A 133 9.18 0.00 14.14
CA GLY A 133 10.12 0.87 14.84
C GLY A 133 10.20 2.25 14.19
N THR A 134 10.63 3.23 14.97
CA THR A 134 10.85 4.60 14.47
C THR A 134 12.29 5.02 14.74
N LEU A 135 12.97 5.51 13.71
CA LEU A 135 14.29 6.10 13.82
C LEU A 135 14.18 7.61 13.67
N ALA A 136 14.39 8.33 14.77
CA ALA A 136 14.48 9.78 14.74
C ALA A 136 15.77 10.21 14.02
N LEU A 137 15.62 11.00 12.98
CA LEU A 137 16.73 11.53 12.19
C LEU A 137 17.24 12.83 12.81
N PRO A 138 18.56 13.06 12.82
CA PRO A 138 19.09 14.35 13.26
C PRO A 138 18.61 15.45 12.31
N GLN A 139 18.07 16.52 12.86
CA GLN A 139 17.87 17.76 12.11
C GLN A 139 19.10 18.64 12.25
N ASP A 140 19.41 19.42 11.21
CA ASP A 140 20.29 20.57 11.34
C ASP A 140 19.62 21.56 12.29
N ILE A 141 20.03 21.54 13.55
CA ILE A 141 19.53 22.47 14.57
C ILE A 141 20.08 23.85 14.20
N ASN A 142 19.27 24.65 13.53
CA ASN A 142 19.45 26.10 13.56
C ASN A 142 19.06 26.55 14.97
N PRO A 143 20.00 27.04 15.81
CA PRO A 143 19.73 27.35 17.23
C PRO A 143 18.71 28.48 17.44
N GLU A 144 18.21 29.11 16.38
CA GLU A 144 17.24 30.21 16.43
C GLU A 144 15.78 29.79 16.25
N ILE A 145 15.49 28.48 15.99
CA ILE A 145 14.14 27.96 15.87
C ILE A 145 13.80 27.11 17.08
N SER A 146 12.76 27.53 17.79
CA SER A 146 12.29 26.95 19.06
C SER A 146 11.88 25.48 18.93
N SER A 147 12.12 24.73 19.98
CA SER A 147 12.09 23.33 20.30
C SER A 147 10.71 22.62 20.25
N GLU A 148 9.82 22.90 19.32
CA GLU A 148 8.53 22.19 19.21
C GLU A 148 8.33 21.38 17.92
N ASP A 149 9.25 21.44 16.96
CA ASP A 149 9.19 20.57 15.77
C ASP A 149 9.95 19.27 16.06
N ALA A 150 9.20 18.21 16.30
CA ALA A 150 9.72 16.85 16.35
C ALA A 150 10.45 16.57 15.02
N GLY A 151 11.75 16.22 15.10
CA GLY A 151 12.58 15.93 13.94
C GLY A 151 11.93 14.90 13.02
N GLU A 152 12.31 14.90 11.74
CA GLU A 152 11.80 13.93 10.78
C GLU A 152 12.03 12.50 11.30
N VAL A 153 10.99 11.68 11.29
CA VAL A 153 10.99 10.31 11.81
C VAL A 153 10.89 9.34 10.64
N LEU A 154 11.83 8.43 10.56
CA LEU A 154 11.75 7.32 9.61
C LEU A 154 11.00 6.16 10.26
N GLU A 155 9.81 5.87 9.75
CA GLU A 155 9.04 4.69 10.13
C GLU A 155 9.58 3.45 9.42
N LEU A 156 9.85 2.41 10.19
CA LEU A 156 10.41 1.14 9.74
C LEU A 156 9.47 0.01 10.13
N ILE A 157 9.22 -0.87 9.19
CA ILE A 157 8.34 -2.03 9.38
C ILE A 157 9.15 -3.32 9.22
N PRO A 158 8.77 -4.39 9.95
CA PRO A 158 9.44 -5.69 9.83
C PRO A 158 9.38 -6.22 8.39
N LYS A 159 10.42 -6.94 7.97
CA LYS A 159 10.42 -7.62 6.67
C LYS A 159 9.32 -8.67 6.60
N LEU A 160 8.90 -8.99 5.37
CA LEU A 160 7.86 -9.99 5.15
C LEU A 160 8.26 -11.33 5.76
N LYS A 161 7.33 -11.98 6.49
CA LYS A 161 7.48 -13.34 7.02
C LYS A 161 6.63 -14.31 6.18
N LEU A 162 7.26 -15.41 5.74
CA LEU A 162 6.54 -16.56 5.20
C LEU A 162 6.49 -17.66 6.25
N ARG A 163 5.31 -17.96 6.77
CA ARG A 163 5.04 -19.16 7.57
C ARG A 163 4.54 -20.25 6.62
N ILE A 164 5.36 -21.28 6.43
CA ILE A 164 5.12 -22.35 5.46
C ILE A 164 4.92 -23.66 6.21
N ALA A 165 3.74 -24.26 6.09
CA ALA A 165 3.43 -25.56 6.67
C ALA A 165 3.30 -26.60 5.57
N GLY A 166 4.10 -27.66 5.59
CA GLY A 166 4.11 -28.62 4.49
C GLY A 166 5.11 -29.75 4.63
N ARG A 167 5.43 -30.40 3.52
CA ARG A 167 6.47 -31.43 3.40
C ARG A 167 7.00 -31.52 1.96
N GLY A 168 8.19 -32.11 1.83
CA GLY A 168 8.79 -32.52 0.57
C GLY A 168 9.37 -31.38 -0.24
N ALA A 169 9.69 -31.68 -1.52
CA ALA A 169 10.50 -30.82 -2.37
C ALA A 169 9.89 -29.45 -2.63
N ASP A 170 8.58 -29.37 -2.87
CA ASP A 170 7.88 -28.10 -3.18
C ASP A 170 7.92 -27.14 -1.99
N CYS A 171 7.69 -27.67 -0.77
CA CYS A 171 7.79 -26.91 0.48
C CYS A 171 9.20 -26.35 0.72
N LEU A 172 10.21 -27.21 0.57
CA LEU A 172 11.62 -26.82 0.74
C LEU A 172 12.09 -25.83 -0.32
N ALA A 173 11.65 -26.00 -1.56
CA ALA A 173 11.95 -25.05 -2.64
C ALA A 173 11.37 -23.66 -2.34
N LEU A 174 10.12 -23.57 -1.92
CA LEU A 174 9.49 -22.29 -1.54
C LEU A 174 10.26 -21.63 -0.38
N ALA A 175 10.58 -22.39 0.67
CA ALA A 175 11.32 -21.89 1.81
C ALA A 175 12.72 -21.36 1.41
N HIS A 176 13.41 -22.10 0.53
CA HIS A 176 14.72 -21.69 0.02
C HIS A 176 14.63 -20.42 -0.82
N HIS A 177 13.69 -20.33 -1.77
CA HIS A 177 13.48 -19.15 -2.60
C HIS A 177 13.13 -17.92 -1.76
N ALA A 178 12.23 -18.08 -0.79
CA ALA A 178 11.88 -17.01 0.13
C ALA A 178 13.11 -16.50 0.91
N ARG A 179 13.93 -17.42 1.45
CA ARG A 179 15.12 -17.06 2.21
C ARG A 179 16.16 -16.31 1.36
N ILE A 180 16.49 -16.80 0.16
CA ILE A 180 17.48 -16.13 -0.72
C ILE A 180 16.96 -14.78 -1.22
N SER A 181 15.64 -14.56 -1.23
CA SER A 181 15.01 -13.26 -1.52
C SER A 181 15.00 -12.32 -0.30
N GLY A 182 15.59 -12.72 0.84
CA GLY A 182 15.72 -11.89 2.05
C GLY A 182 14.51 -11.93 2.99
N TYR A 183 13.48 -12.75 2.71
CA TYR A 183 12.30 -12.86 3.57
C TYR A 183 12.59 -13.64 4.86
N SER A 184 11.87 -13.33 5.93
CA SER A 184 11.88 -14.14 7.14
C SER A 184 11.09 -15.43 6.89
N VAL A 185 11.71 -16.60 7.10
CA VAL A 185 11.07 -17.90 6.85
C VAL A 185 10.84 -18.62 8.17
N HIS A 186 9.60 -19.07 8.39
CA HIS A 186 9.21 -19.97 9.48
C HIS A 186 8.61 -21.24 8.88
N LEU A 187 9.31 -22.36 9.03
CA LEU A 187 8.84 -23.67 8.56
C LEU A 187 8.14 -24.47 9.64
N GLN A 188 7.10 -25.21 9.24
CA GLN A 188 6.37 -26.15 10.07
C GLN A 188 6.29 -27.49 9.35
N LEU A 189 7.09 -28.47 9.79
CA LEU A 189 7.34 -29.71 9.09
C LEU A 189 7.08 -30.94 9.98
N PRO A 190 6.42 -32.01 9.48
CA PRO A 190 6.22 -33.24 10.24
C PRO A 190 7.41 -34.21 10.15
N ASP A 191 8.21 -34.12 9.09
CA ASP A 191 9.24 -35.13 8.77
C ASP A 191 10.63 -34.66 9.21
N SER A 192 11.32 -35.49 10.04
CA SER A 192 12.65 -35.17 10.56
C SER A 192 13.69 -35.02 9.45
N GLU A 193 13.56 -35.76 8.33
CA GLU A 193 14.46 -35.62 7.18
C GLU A 193 14.34 -34.26 6.53
N ASP A 194 13.12 -33.76 6.35
CA ASP A 194 12.88 -32.43 5.76
C ASP A 194 13.35 -31.32 6.71
N ILE A 195 13.26 -31.53 8.05
CA ILE A 195 13.82 -30.62 9.04
C ILE A 195 15.34 -30.50 8.87
N GLU A 196 16.06 -31.62 8.76
CA GLU A 196 17.51 -31.60 8.58
C GLU A 196 17.93 -30.97 7.23
N LYS A 197 17.20 -31.26 6.15
CA LYS A 197 17.41 -30.57 4.86
C LYS A 197 17.19 -29.06 4.97
N SER A 198 16.17 -28.64 5.70
CA SER A 198 15.86 -27.20 5.88
C SER A 198 16.97 -26.47 6.65
N LYS A 199 17.54 -27.11 7.69
CA LYS A 199 18.70 -26.56 8.42
C LYS A 199 19.91 -26.41 7.48
N ALA A 200 20.16 -27.40 6.62
CA ALA A 200 21.24 -27.35 5.64
C ALA A 200 21.02 -26.23 4.59
N LEU A 201 19.76 -25.85 4.32
CA LEU A 201 19.41 -24.68 3.50
C LEU A 201 19.52 -23.35 4.26
N GLY A 202 19.91 -23.37 5.55
CA GLY A 202 20.05 -22.16 6.38
C GLY A 202 18.72 -21.57 6.87
N ILE A 203 17.69 -22.39 7.00
CA ILE A 203 16.42 -21.97 7.65
C ILE A 203 16.61 -22.15 9.16
N GLU A 204 16.46 -21.05 9.90
CA GLU A 204 16.73 -21.03 11.35
C GLU A 204 15.49 -21.39 12.17
N ARG A 205 14.30 -20.91 11.74
CA ARG A 205 13.04 -21.10 12.47
C ARG A 205 12.25 -22.26 11.89
N ILE A 206 12.24 -23.40 12.62
CA ILE A 206 11.58 -24.63 12.19
C ILE A 206 10.84 -25.24 13.37
N ASP A 207 9.53 -25.44 13.21
CA ASP A 207 8.70 -26.20 14.14
C ASP A 207 8.51 -27.63 13.64
N HIS A 208 8.62 -28.60 14.55
CA HIS A 208 8.29 -29.99 14.28
C HIS A 208 6.80 -30.26 14.55
N LEU A 209 6.02 -30.47 13.51
CA LEU A 209 4.59 -30.84 13.61
C LEU A 209 4.44 -32.31 14.04
N LYS A 210 4.11 -32.54 15.31
CA LYS A 210 3.98 -33.89 15.88
C LYS A 210 2.54 -34.38 15.89
N SER A 211 1.56 -33.51 16.07
CA SER A 211 0.13 -33.85 16.16
C SER A 211 -0.70 -32.64 15.75
N VAL A 212 -1.83 -32.89 15.10
CA VAL A 212 -2.84 -31.88 14.76
C VAL A 212 -3.57 -31.34 15.99
N ASP A 213 -3.60 -32.12 17.10
CA ASP A 213 -4.24 -31.69 18.34
C ASP A 213 -3.36 -30.72 19.15
N HIS A 214 -2.08 -30.62 18.80
CA HIS A 214 -1.09 -29.79 19.49
C HIS A 214 -0.22 -29.08 18.45
N LEU A 215 -0.82 -28.15 17.70
CA LEU A 215 -0.09 -27.29 16.78
C LEU A 215 0.83 -26.32 17.55
N PRO A 216 1.99 -25.95 17.00
CA PRO A 216 2.80 -24.85 17.52
C PRO A 216 1.96 -23.58 17.68
N PRO A 217 2.25 -22.73 18.68
CA PRO A 217 1.53 -21.47 18.84
C PRO A 217 1.69 -20.60 17.59
N GLU A 218 0.62 -19.96 17.17
CA GLU A 218 0.58 -19.04 16.07
C GLU A 218 1.05 -17.66 16.54
N ASP A 219 1.91 -17.02 15.78
CA ASP A 219 2.44 -15.66 16.00
C ASP A 219 2.39 -14.80 14.72
N ASP A 220 1.39 -15.04 13.89
CA ASP A 220 1.22 -14.28 12.67
C ASP A 220 0.87 -12.82 12.99
N ASP A 221 1.50 -11.94 12.26
CA ASP A 221 1.27 -10.51 12.29
C ASP A 221 0.78 -10.02 10.90
N PRO A 222 0.36 -8.76 10.75
CA PRO A 222 -0.10 -8.22 9.46
C PRO A 222 0.98 -8.22 8.35
N ARG A 223 2.20 -8.64 8.65
CA ARG A 223 3.32 -8.83 7.70
C ARG A 223 3.64 -10.30 7.47
N THR A 224 2.72 -11.19 7.80
CA THR A 224 2.89 -12.63 7.62
C THR A 224 2.04 -13.15 6.46
N ALA A 225 2.67 -13.91 5.54
CA ALA A 225 1.99 -14.76 4.57
C ALA A 225 2.04 -16.20 5.07
N PHE A 226 0.89 -16.83 5.26
CA PHE A 226 0.79 -18.25 5.56
C PHE A 226 0.61 -19.05 4.28
N VAL A 227 1.39 -20.12 4.11
CA VAL A 227 1.33 -21.00 2.94
C VAL A 227 1.21 -22.46 3.36
N LEU A 228 0.10 -23.09 3.00
CA LEU A 228 -0.13 -24.51 3.21
C LEU A 228 0.37 -25.32 2.01
N MET A 229 1.41 -26.14 2.21
CA MET A 229 2.07 -27.01 1.22
C MET A 229 1.83 -28.49 1.49
N PHE A 230 0.70 -28.83 2.13
CA PHE A 230 0.28 -30.20 2.34
C PHE A 230 -0.68 -30.69 1.24
N HIS A 231 -0.59 -32.01 0.91
CA HIS A 231 -1.58 -32.74 0.15
C HIS A 231 -2.33 -33.76 1.02
N ASP A 232 -2.27 -33.58 2.34
CA ASP A 232 -2.80 -34.48 3.36
C ASP A 232 -3.88 -33.77 4.18
N ARG A 233 -5.11 -34.26 4.07
CA ARG A 233 -6.28 -33.68 4.75
C ARG A 233 -6.16 -33.61 6.27
N HIS A 234 -5.34 -34.49 6.86
CA HIS A 234 -5.14 -34.53 8.30
C HIS A 234 -4.57 -33.22 8.83
N TRP A 235 -3.61 -32.63 8.11
CA TRP A 235 -2.97 -31.38 8.51
C TRP A 235 -3.67 -30.12 7.97
N GLU A 236 -4.37 -30.23 6.83
CA GLU A 236 -4.89 -29.09 6.09
C GLU A 236 -5.86 -28.23 6.91
N ALA A 237 -6.95 -28.82 7.42
CA ALA A 237 -8.01 -28.06 8.06
C ALA A 237 -7.56 -27.42 9.41
N PRO A 238 -6.85 -28.13 10.31
CA PRO A 238 -6.35 -27.51 11.55
C PRO A 238 -5.39 -26.34 11.32
N LEU A 239 -4.46 -26.47 10.36
CA LEU A 239 -3.48 -25.42 10.08
C LEU A 239 -4.13 -24.20 9.39
N LEU A 240 -5.06 -24.43 8.45
CA LEU A 240 -5.82 -23.35 7.84
C LEU A 240 -6.70 -22.61 8.85
N LYS A 241 -7.37 -23.37 9.77
CA LYS A 241 -8.16 -22.77 10.84
C LYS A 241 -7.29 -21.87 11.73
N GLN A 242 -6.11 -22.36 12.13
CA GLN A 242 -5.16 -21.57 12.92
C GLN A 242 -4.74 -20.28 12.18
N ALA A 243 -4.45 -20.35 10.87
CA ALA A 243 -4.08 -19.18 10.09
C ALA A 243 -5.24 -18.20 9.92
N LEU A 244 -6.49 -18.69 9.77
CA LEU A 244 -7.69 -17.86 9.69
C LEU A 244 -8.01 -17.13 10.99
N ASP A 245 -7.67 -17.73 12.13
CA ASP A 245 -7.81 -17.10 13.45
C ASP A 245 -6.71 -16.06 13.72
N GLY A 246 -5.61 -16.11 13.00
CA GLY A 246 -4.46 -15.22 13.11
C GLY A 246 -4.59 -13.94 12.28
N GLN A 247 -3.48 -13.18 12.22
CA GLN A 247 -3.41 -11.88 11.57
C GLN A 247 -2.68 -11.91 10.21
N ALA A 248 -2.43 -13.10 9.64
CA ALA A 248 -1.78 -13.20 8.34
C ALA A 248 -2.55 -12.43 7.25
N PHE A 249 -1.83 -11.55 6.51
CA PHE A 249 -2.44 -10.77 5.42
C PHE A 249 -2.77 -11.62 4.21
N TYR A 250 -2.09 -12.75 4.05
CA TYR A 250 -2.25 -13.69 2.94
C TYR A 250 -2.31 -15.12 3.48
N ILE A 251 -3.28 -15.90 3.02
CA ILE A 251 -3.42 -17.32 3.36
C ILE A 251 -3.56 -18.09 2.05
N GLY A 252 -2.53 -18.86 1.70
CA GLY A 252 -2.51 -19.62 0.46
C GLY A 252 -2.47 -21.13 0.69
N ALA A 253 -3.08 -21.93 -0.21
CA ALA A 253 -3.07 -23.38 -0.09
C ALA A 253 -2.87 -24.06 -1.44
N VAL A 254 -1.94 -25.01 -1.51
CA VAL A 254 -1.76 -25.85 -2.70
C VAL A 254 -2.97 -26.76 -2.96
N GLY A 255 -3.15 -27.15 -4.19
CA GLY A 255 -4.19 -28.08 -4.62
C GLY A 255 -5.06 -27.49 -5.72
N SER A 256 -5.89 -28.35 -6.35
CA SER A 256 -6.82 -27.93 -7.39
C SER A 256 -8.06 -27.24 -6.78
N HIS A 257 -8.85 -26.53 -7.61
CA HIS A 257 -10.18 -26.04 -7.22
C HIS A 257 -11.04 -27.11 -6.56
N ARG A 258 -11.01 -28.35 -7.10
CA ARG A 258 -11.73 -29.48 -6.52
C ARG A 258 -11.21 -29.84 -5.12
N THR A 259 -9.91 -29.68 -4.87
CA THR A 259 -9.32 -29.92 -3.55
C THR A 259 -9.79 -28.83 -2.57
N HIS A 260 -9.82 -27.59 -3.01
CA HIS A 260 -10.30 -26.47 -2.21
C HIS A 260 -11.77 -26.63 -1.83
N GLU A 261 -12.65 -26.97 -2.78
CA GLU A 261 -14.06 -27.22 -2.47
C GLU A 261 -14.27 -28.36 -1.45
N ARG A 262 -13.38 -29.34 -1.43
CA ARG A 262 -13.43 -30.45 -0.44
C ARG A 262 -12.94 -30.04 0.97
N ARG A 263 -12.16 -28.96 1.10
CA ARG A 263 -11.70 -28.41 2.39
C ARG A 263 -12.81 -27.63 3.10
N LYS A 264 -13.65 -26.92 2.34
CA LYS A 264 -14.68 -26.02 2.87
C LYS A 264 -15.59 -26.68 3.94
N PRO A 265 -16.17 -27.88 3.72
CA PRO A 265 -17.02 -28.51 4.75
C PRO A 265 -16.29 -28.79 6.07
N ALA A 266 -15.00 -29.16 6.02
CA ALA A 266 -14.22 -29.42 7.23
C ALA A 266 -13.97 -28.13 8.01
N LEU A 267 -13.62 -27.05 7.33
CA LEU A 267 -13.40 -25.73 7.94
C LEU A 267 -14.69 -25.14 8.52
N LEU A 268 -15.82 -25.25 7.80
CA LEU A 268 -17.14 -24.87 8.33
C LEU A 268 -17.49 -25.67 9.59
N GLY A 269 -17.20 -26.99 9.59
CA GLY A 269 -17.38 -27.87 10.76
C GLY A 269 -16.51 -27.49 11.95
N MET A 270 -15.41 -26.78 11.74
CA MET A 270 -14.52 -26.20 12.77
C MET A 270 -14.91 -24.78 13.19
N GLY A 271 -16.04 -24.26 12.70
CA GLY A 271 -16.57 -22.96 13.08
C GLY A 271 -16.04 -21.76 12.25
N CYS A 272 -15.37 -22.00 11.11
CA CYS A 272 -15.07 -20.93 10.16
C CYS A 272 -16.36 -20.43 9.50
N THR A 273 -16.40 -19.15 9.15
CA THR A 273 -17.50 -18.53 8.40
C THR A 273 -17.26 -18.64 6.88
N PRO A 274 -18.27 -18.46 6.02
CA PRO A 274 -18.06 -18.35 4.59
C PRO A 274 -17.06 -17.23 4.22
N ASP A 275 -17.09 -16.08 4.88
CA ASP A 275 -16.17 -14.97 4.66
C ASP A 275 -14.71 -15.33 5.01
N ASP A 276 -14.49 -16.17 6.04
CA ASP A 276 -13.17 -16.70 6.34
C ASP A 276 -12.64 -17.56 5.18
N LEU A 277 -13.50 -18.34 4.54
CA LEU A 277 -13.09 -19.23 3.44
C LEU A 277 -12.68 -18.43 2.18
N GLU A 278 -13.23 -17.25 1.95
CA GLU A 278 -12.85 -16.36 0.85
C GLU A 278 -11.45 -15.76 1.04
N ARG A 279 -10.92 -15.73 2.26
CA ARG A 279 -9.54 -15.32 2.55
C ARG A 279 -8.49 -16.33 2.12
N ILE A 280 -8.90 -17.56 1.74
CA ILE A 280 -7.97 -18.62 1.33
C ILE A 280 -7.77 -18.59 -0.19
N HIS A 281 -6.55 -18.23 -0.62
CA HIS A 281 -6.14 -18.29 -2.02
C HIS A 281 -5.82 -19.73 -2.42
N ALA A 282 -6.69 -20.34 -3.25
CA ALA A 282 -6.52 -21.70 -3.74
C ALA A 282 -7.24 -21.91 -5.08
N PRO A 283 -6.54 -22.43 -6.08
CA PRO A 283 -5.14 -22.88 -6.13
C PRO A 283 -4.14 -21.73 -5.96
N ILE A 284 -3.08 -21.95 -5.19
CA ILE A 284 -2.02 -20.98 -4.96
C ILE A 284 -1.09 -20.86 -6.17
N GLY A 285 -0.62 -19.66 -6.45
CA GLY A 285 0.38 -19.32 -7.48
C GLY A 285 -0.22 -18.62 -8.70
N MET A 286 0.44 -17.53 -9.14
CA MET A 286 -0.01 -16.75 -10.30
C MET A 286 0.04 -17.52 -11.62
N ILE A 287 0.99 -18.48 -11.75
CA ILE A 287 1.16 -19.29 -12.97
C ILE A 287 0.43 -20.61 -12.77
N PRO A 288 -0.61 -20.90 -13.53
CA PRO A 288 -1.36 -22.14 -13.36
C PRO A 288 -0.54 -23.36 -13.79
N SER A 289 -0.72 -24.46 -13.05
CA SER A 289 -0.18 -25.78 -13.41
C SER A 289 1.36 -25.86 -13.49
N CYS A 290 2.08 -25.17 -12.63
CA CYS A 290 3.52 -25.39 -12.47
C CYS A 290 3.79 -26.86 -12.11
N ARG A 291 4.80 -27.48 -12.79
CA ARG A 291 5.11 -28.91 -12.65
C ARG A 291 6.45 -29.20 -11.98
N ASP A 292 7.22 -28.18 -11.70
CA ASP A 292 8.47 -28.29 -10.93
C ASP A 292 8.44 -27.39 -9.70
N ALA A 293 9.17 -27.80 -8.67
CA ALA A 293 9.17 -27.14 -7.38
C ALA A 293 9.68 -25.70 -7.43
N SER A 294 10.64 -25.39 -8.30
CA SER A 294 11.23 -24.06 -8.43
C SER A 294 10.26 -23.07 -9.10
N ALA A 295 9.61 -23.51 -10.19
CA ALA A 295 8.58 -22.71 -10.88
C ALA A 295 7.37 -22.47 -9.97
N LEU A 296 6.95 -23.49 -9.23
CA LEU A 296 5.86 -23.36 -8.25
C LEU A 296 6.24 -22.35 -7.15
N ALA A 297 7.42 -22.47 -6.57
CA ALA A 297 7.91 -21.54 -5.55
C ALA A 297 7.94 -20.09 -6.07
N THR A 298 8.45 -19.88 -7.27
CA THR A 298 8.48 -18.55 -7.92
C THR A 298 7.06 -18.02 -8.15
N SER A 299 6.15 -18.86 -8.63
CA SER A 299 4.74 -18.52 -8.87
C SER A 299 4.01 -18.12 -7.57
N ILE A 300 4.25 -18.85 -6.48
CA ILE A 300 3.69 -18.56 -5.17
C ILE A 300 4.25 -17.24 -4.61
N LEU A 301 5.56 -17.03 -4.69
CA LEU A 301 6.16 -15.76 -4.24
C LEU A 301 5.66 -14.57 -5.03
N ALA A 302 5.47 -14.70 -6.34
CA ALA A 302 4.90 -13.65 -7.17
C ALA A 302 3.46 -13.30 -6.74
N GLU A 303 2.63 -14.29 -6.41
CA GLU A 303 1.27 -14.06 -5.90
C GLU A 303 1.29 -13.38 -4.52
N ILE A 304 2.12 -13.85 -3.59
CA ILE A 304 2.27 -13.22 -2.28
C ILE A 304 2.69 -11.75 -2.42
N LEU A 305 3.67 -11.47 -3.31
CA LEU A 305 4.14 -10.12 -3.58
C LEU A 305 3.06 -9.25 -4.25
N HIS A 306 2.25 -9.84 -5.11
CA HIS A 306 1.10 -9.15 -5.70
C HIS A 306 0.12 -8.71 -4.62
N HIS A 307 -0.19 -9.58 -3.64
CA HIS A 307 -1.07 -9.26 -2.51
C HIS A 307 -0.39 -8.35 -1.48
N GLU A 308 0.91 -8.52 -1.22
CA GLU A 308 1.68 -7.56 -0.41
C GLU A 308 1.75 -6.20 -1.08
N GLY A 309 1.98 -6.18 -2.40
CA GLY A 309 2.00 -4.99 -3.23
C GLY A 309 0.62 -4.41 -3.46
N GLY A 310 -0.45 -5.22 -3.40
CA GLY A 310 -1.84 -4.75 -3.32
C GLY A 310 -2.06 -3.85 -2.11
N ASP A 311 -1.35 -4.12 -1.00
CA ASP A 311 -1.24 -3.19 0.14
C ASP A 311 -0.06 -2.20 0.04
N LYS A 312 0.97 -2.47 -0.77
CA LYS A 312 2.25 -1.71 -0.82
C LYS A 312 2.83 -1.43 -2.21
N GLY A 313 2.39 -2.09 -3.27
CA GLY A 313 2.49 -1.62 -4.66
C GLY A 313 1.61 -0.39 -4.88
N ALA A 314 0.77 -0.12 -3.89
CA ALA A 314 0.36 1.14 -3.36
C ALA A 314 1.40 1.77 -2.39
N ASN A 315 2.58 2.06 -2.86
CA ASN A 315 2.97 3.44 -2.91
C ASN A 315 2.32 4.11 -4.15
N GLN A 316 1.18 3.61 -4.59
CA GLN A 316 0.01 4.39 -4.88
C GLN A 316 -0.52 4.77 -3.50
N SER A 317 -0.15 5.96 -3.03
CA SER A 317 -0.87 6.64 -1.99
C SER A 317 -2.34 6.35 -2.27
N ALA A 318 -3.04 5.80 -1.26
CA ALA A 318 -4.44 5.46 -1.48
C ALA A 318 -5.15 6.72 -1.97
N PRO A 319 -6.01 6.66 -2.96
CA PRO A 319 -6.62 7.86 -3.49
C PRO A 319 -7.33 8.59 -2.34
N ALA A 320 -7.18 9.88 -2.26
CA ALA A 320 -8.08 10.65 -1.43
C ALA A 320 -9.48 10.65 -2.07
N ALA A 321 -10.50 10.46 -1.28
CA ALA A 321 -11.88 10.57 -1.77
C ALA A 321 -12.40 12.00 -1.54
N LEU A 322 -12.88 12.62 -2.61
CA LEU A 322 -13.51 13.94 -2.62
C LEU A 322 -14.97 13.81 -2.98
N LEU A 323 -15.87 14.11 -2.02
CA LEU A 323 -17.30 14.08 -2.22
C LEU A 323 -17.83 15.49 -2.42
N LEU A 324 -18.42 15.76 -3.58
CA LEU A 324 -19.05 17.04 -3.90
C LEU A 324 -20.52 17.02 -3.46
N ALA A 325 -20.83 17.73 -2.38
CA ALA A 325 -22.16 17.77 -1.76
C ALA A 325 -22.71 19.21 -1.55
N ALA A 326 -22.13 20.21 -2.25
CA ALA A 326 -22.48 21.62 -2.08
C ALA A 326 -23.56 22.14 -3.06
N GLY A 327 -24.15 21.28 -3.88
CA GLY A 327 -25.22 21.65 -4.83
C GLY A 327 -26.46 22.25 -4.14
N GLN A 328 -27.13 23.19 -4.80
CA GLN A 328 -28.22 23.98 -4.18
C GLN A 328 -29.61 23.29 -4.17
N SER A 329 -29.74 22.07 -4.71
CA SER A 329 -31.02 21.31 -4.79
C SER A 329 -32.18 22.11 -5.38
N SER A 330 -31.93 23.07 -6.28
CA SER A 330 -32.90 24.08 -6.77
C SER A 330 -34.10 23.49 -7.53
N ARG A 331 -33.99 22.24 -7.99
CA ARG A 331 -35.08 21.52 -8.70
C ARG A 331 -35.86 20.56 -7.80
N PHE A 332 -35.45 20.43 -6.54
CA PHE A 332 -36.07 19.52 -5.60
C PHE A 332 -37.11 20.26 -4.77
N GLU A 333 -38.39 19.95 -4.99
CA GLU A 333 -39.52 20.73 -4.42
C GLU A 333 -39.69 20.57 -2.91
N ASP A 334 -39.22 19.46 -2.32
CA ASP A 334 -39.38 19.12 -0.90
C ASP A 334 -38.09 19.37 -0.05
N GLY A 335 -37.34 20.42 -0.33
CA GLY A 335 -36.22 20.83 0.53
C GLY A 335 -34.84 20.40 0.04
N ASP A 336 -34.07 19.72 0.87
CA ASP A 336 -32.67 19.32 0.55
C ASP A 336 -32.61 17.90 -0.01
N LYS A 337 -32.38 17.76 -1.34
CA LYS A 337 -32.35 16.47 -2.02
C LYS A 337 -31.36 15.48 -1.39
N LEU A 338 -30.18 15.93 -0.90
CA LEU A 338 -29.15 15.04 -0.35
C LEU A 338 -29.50 14.51 1.05
N VAL A 339 -30.50 15.14 1.69
CA VAL A 339 -31.04 14.73 2.99
C VAL A 339 -32.29 13.88 2.84
N ALA A 340 -32.94 13.90 1.67
CA ALA A 340 -34.05 13.01 1.36
C ALA A 340 -33.61 11.55 1.45
N GLU A 341 -34.55 10.66 1.83
CA GLU A 341 -34.24 9.28 2.15
C GLU A 341 -34.56 8.32 1.00
N ILE A 342 -33.66 7.34 0.77
CA ILE A 342 -33.89 6.17 -0.06
C ILE A 342 -33.65 4.96 0.85
N ASP A 343 -34.60 4.02 0.90
CA ASP A 343 -34.51 2.81 1.73
C ASP A 343 -34.20 3.15 3.22
N GLY A 344 -34.77 4.24 3.74
CA GLY A 344 -34.62 4.68 5.13
C GLY A 344 -33.30 5.33 5.47
N ARG A 345 -32.52 5.78 4.46
CA ARG A 345 -31.23 6.47 4.64
C ARG A 345 -31.12 7.69 3.72
N PRO A 346 -30.52 8.78 4.19
CA PRO A 346 -30.22 9.92 3.34
C PRO A 346 -29.45 9.58 2.06
N ILE A 347 -29.80 10.21 0.95
CA ILE A 347 -29.09 10.04 -0.34
C ILE A 347 -27.58 10.24 -0.16
N LEU A 348 -27.18 11.27 0.58
CA LEU A 348 -25.77 11.56 0.85
C LEU A 348 -25.08 10.43 1.63
N GLU A 349 -25.80 9.74 2.54
CA GLU A 349 -25.23 8.61 3.28
C GLU A 349 -24.87 7.45 2.34
N HIS A 350 -25.73 7.13 1.36
CA HIS A 350 -25.42 6.13 0.34
C HIS A 350 -24.15 6.48 -0.42
N ALA A 351 -24.01 7.74 -0.88
CA ALA A 351 -22.81 8.21 -1.57
C ALA A 351 -21.57 8.18 -0.68
N CYS A 352 -21.69 8.52 0.61
CA CYS A 352 -20.57 8.39 1.56
C CYS A 352 -20.10 6.94 1.74
N ARG A 353 -21.02 5.99 1.71
CA ARG A 353 -20.75 4.58 2.02
C ARG A 353 -20.19 3.78 0.85
N VAL A 354 -20.23 4.30 -0.37
CA VAL A 354 -19.71 3.60 -1.57
C VAL A 354 -18.24 3.18 -1.44
N ILE A 355 -17.46 3.92 -0.63
CA ILE A 355 -16.04 3.60 -0.35
C ILE A 355 -15.84 2.96 1.04
N LYS A 356 -16.91 2.50 1.70
CA LYS A 356 -16.80 1.84 3.00
C LYS A 356 -16.03 0.53 2.84
N GLY A 357 -15.03 0.33 3.70
CA GLY A 357 -14.12 -0.83 3.63
C GLY A 357 -13.00 -0.69 2.58
N GLN A 358 -12.99 0.37 1.79
CA GLN A 358 -11.90 0.63 0.84
C GLN A 358 -10.80 1.50 1.47
N HIS A 359 -9.56 1.16 1.18
CA HIS A 359 -8.40 1.94 1.62
C HIS A 359 -8.36 3.30 0.88
N THR A 360 -8.37 4.41 1.66
CA THR A 360 -8.28 5.80 1.17
C THR A 360 -7.35 6.61 2.05
N ALA A 361 -6.49 7.44 1.44
CA ALA A 361 -5.54 8.30 2.17
C ALA A 361 -6.25 9.41 2.98
N ALA A 362 -7.38 9.89 2.46
CA ALA A 362 -8.22 10.89 3.11
C ALA A 362 -9.64 10.81 2.55
N LYS A 363 -10.62 11.26 3.33
CA LYS A 363 -12.02 11.42 2.91
C LYS A 363 -12.45 12.85 3.21
N LEU A 364 -12.79 13.61 2.18
CA LEU A 364 -13.18 15.00 2.30
C LEU A 364 -14.52 15.26 1.58
N ALA A 365 -15.52 15.74 2.29
CA ALA A 365 -16.79 16.18 1.71
C ALA A 365 -16.87 17.71 1.70
N VAL A 366 -17.27 18.26 0.55
CA VAL A 366 -17.47 19.71 0.38
C VAL A 366 -18.97 20.00 0.42
N TYR A 367 -19.41 20.87 1.33
CA TYR A 367 -20.79 21.31 1.49
C TYR A 367 -20.91 22.83 1.37
N GLY A 368 -22.13 23.35 1.16
CA GLY A 368 -22.38 24.78 1.00
C GLY A 368 -22.84 25.47 2.30
N PRO A 369 -22.90 26.81 2.31
CA PRO A 369 -23.38 27.58 3.47
C PRO A 369 -24.78 27.16 3.90
N GLY A 370 -24.95 26.98 5.21
CA GLY A 370 -26.23 26.58 5.81
C GLY A 370 -26.61 25.11 5.65
N GLN A 371 -25.82 24.31 4.91
CA GLN A 371 -26.09 22.87 4.69
C GLN A 371 -25.49 22.00 5.79
N THR A 372 -25.65 22.39 7.06
CA THR A 372 -25.02 21.72 8.22
C THR A 372 -25.44 20.26 8.36
N ARG A 373 -26.69 19.91 8.02
CA ARG A 373 -27.17 18.52 8.07
C ARG A 373 -26.39 17.60 7.11
N ARG A 374 -25.98 18.11 5.95
CA ARG A 374 -25.09 17.36 5.03
C ARG A 374 -23.72 17.12 5.65
N ALA A 375 -23.15 18.14 6.30
CA ALA A 375 -21.89 18.01 7.01
C ALA A 375 -21.97 16.97 8.15
N ASP A 376 -23.08 16.94 8.88
CA ASP A 376 -23.28 15.99 9.99
C ASP A 376 -23.43 14.55 9.47
N ILE A 377 -24.14 14.33 8.35
CA ILE A 377 -24.23 13.01 7.68
C ILE A 377 -22.83 12.55 7.23
N ALA A 378 -22.07 13.41 6.56
CA ALA A 378 -20.74 13.05 6.11
C ALA A 378 -19.78 12.73 7.28
N LYS A 379 -19.81 13.53 8.37
CA LYS A 379 -19.02 13.27 9.58
C LYS A 379 -19.37 11.94 10.24
N SER A 380 -20.68 11.57 10.31
CA SER A 380 -21.10 10.30 10.91
C SER A 380 -20.58 9.07 10.14
N GLU A 381 -20.30 9.22 8.83
CA GLU A 381 -19.67 8.18 7.99
C GLU A 381 -18.13 8.32 7.89
N GLY A 382 -17.54 9.13 8.79
CA GLY A 382 -16.07 9.25 8.93
C GLY A 382 -15.40 10.14 7.88
N TRP A 383 -16.13 11.11 7.29
CA TRP A 383 -15.56 12.08 6.36
C TRP A 383 -15.15 13.37 7.10
N ALA A 384 -14.00 13.93 6.75
CA ALA A 384 -13.70 15.33 7.02
C ALA A 384 -14.61 16.21 6.16
N VAL A 385 -14.95 17.42 6.63
CA VAL A 385 -15.86 18.30 5.91
C VAL A 385 -15.27 19.70 5.78
N ILE A 386 -15.54 20.35 4.64
CA ILE A 386 -15.15 21.74 4.39
C ILE A 386 -16.32 22.51 3.77
N GLU A 387 -16.56 23.72 4.29
CA GLU A 387 -17.61 24.58 3.77
C GLU A 387 -17.11 25.41 2.58
N ASN A 388 -17.82 25.36 1.46
CA ASN A 388 -17.57 26.19 0.29
C ASN A 388 -18.50 27.40 0.28
N ALA A 389 -18.02 28.55 0.75
CA ALA A 389 -18.77 29.81 0.73
C ALA A 389 -19.15 30.28 -0.68
N ALA A 390 -18.42 29.84 -1.71
CA ALA A 390 -18.66 30.20 -3.11
C ALA A 390 -19.47 29.14 -3.88
N SER A 391 -20.11 28.18 -3.22
CA SER A 391 -20.83 27.07 -3.86
C SER A 391 -21.95 27.50 -4.83
N ALA A 392 -22.53 28.69 -4.62
CA ALA A 392 -23.52 29.27 -5.50
C ALA A 392 -23.00 29.64 -6.90
N THR A 393 -21.69 29.73 -7.09
CA THR A 393 -21.07 30.12 -8.37
C THR A 393 -20.74 28.93 -9.28
N GLY A 394 -21.11 27.73 -8.90
CA GLY A 394 -20.96 26.49 -9.70
C GLY A 394 -20.16 25.40 -9.03
N GLN A 395 -20.32 24.17 -9.53
CA GLN A 395 -19.69 22.95 -9.00
C GLN A 395 -18.15 23.02 -9.02
N SER A 396 -17.55 23.74 -9.98
CA SER A 396 -16.11 23.92 -10.11
C SER A 396 -15.44 24.51 -8.85
N THR A 397 -16.15 25.39 -8.13
CA THR A 397 -15.61 25.99 -6.90
C THR A 397 -15.44 24.96 -5.79
N SER A 398 -16.36 24.00 -5.68
CA SER A 398 -16.31 22.90 -4.72
C SER A 398 -15.20 21.91 -5.10
N LEU A 399 -15.04 21.60 -6.38
CA LEU A 399 -13.97 20.75 -6.87
C LEU A 399 -12.59 21.38 -6.55
N ARG A 400 -12.39 22.66 -6.91
CA ARG A 400 -11.11 23.35 -6.63
C ARG A 400 -10.79 23.43 -5.15
N LEU A 401 -11.78 23.77 -4.30
CA LEU A 401 -11.57 23.84 -2.85
C LEU A 401 -11.16 22.48 -2.27
N GLY A 402 -11.83 21.40 -2.72
CA GLY A 402 -11.51 20.05 -2.30
C GLY A 402 -10.11 19.60 -2.78
N ILE A 403 -9.77 19.84 -4.04
CA ILE A 403 -8.44 19.53 -4.58
C ILE A 403 -7.34 20.32 -3.85
N GLN A 404 -7.54 21.61 -3.61
CA GLN A 404 -6.59 22.45 -2.87
C GLN A 404 -6.33 21.91 -1.45
N ALA A 405 -7.40 21.52 -0.74
CA ALA A 405 -7.28 20.98 0.61
C ALA A 405 -6.55 19.62 0.63
N LEU A 406 -6.84 18.75 -0.33
CA LEU A 406 -6.20 17.44 -0.44
C LEU A 406 -4.77 17.52 -0.96
N ALA A 407 -4.46 18.46 -1.85
CA ALA A 407 -3.12 18.68 -2.39
C ALA A 407 -2.11 19.17 -1.33
N ALA A 408 -2.59 19.75 -0.23
CA ALA A 408 -1.76 20.14 0.92
C ALA A 408 -1.11 18.92 1.63
N ASN A 409 -1.69 17.72 1.48
CA ASN A 409 -1.09 16.48 1.95
C ASN A 409 -0.22 15.85 0.84
N PRO A 410 1.12 15.80 0.99
CA PRO A 410 2.01 15.22 -0.02
C PRO A 410 1.80 13.71 -0.22
N ALA A 411 1.19 13.01 0.74
CA ALA A 411 0.88 11.59 0.63
C ALA A 411 -0.32 11.30 -0.31
N VAL A 412 -1.09 12.31 -0.71
CA VAL A 412 -2.19 12.18 -1.68
C VAL A 412 -1.63 12.30 -3.09
N ASP A 413 -1.54 11.21 -3.84
CA ASP A 413 -1.07 11.18 -5.23
C ASP A 413 -2.20 11.09 -6.26
N SER A 414 -3.41 10.78 -5.82
CA SER A 414 -4.59 10.71 -6.67
C SER A 414 -5.86 11.07 -5.89
N VAL A 415 -6.89 11.50 -6.60
CA VAL A 415 -8.19 11.82 -6.03
C VAL A 415 -9.31 11.06 -6.73
N LEU A 416 -10.18 10.43 -5.95
CA LEU A 416 -11.45 9.88 -6.42
C LEU A 416 -12.54 10.93 -6.19
N VAL A 417 -13.09 11.50 -7.26
CA VAL A 417 -14.18 12.49 -7.22
C VAL A 417 -15.52 11.78 -7.28
N LEU A 418 -16.35 12.01 -6.26
CA LEU A 418 -17.68 11.46 -6.11
C LEU A 418 -18.72 12.58 -6.07
N LEU A 419 -19.95 12.30 -6.50
CA LEU A 419 -21.10 13.22 -6.35
C LEU A 419 -22.02 12.71 -5.26
N GLY A 420 -22.54 13.65 -4.44
CA GLY A 420 -23.43 13.33 -3.32
C GLY A 420 -24.83 12.85 -3.73
N ASP A 421 -25.21 13.09 -4.98
CA ASP A 421 -26.53 12.75 -5.56
C ASP A 421 -26.55 11.49 -6.43
N MET A 422 -25.46 10.69 -6.40
CA MET A 422 -25.35 9.41 -7.09
C MET A 422 -25.35 8.24 -6.09
N PRO A 423 -26.48 7.89 -5.48
CA PRO A 423 -26.55 6.90 -4.38
C PRO A 423 -26.40 5.44 -4.83
N PHE A 424 -26.51 5.16 -6.12
CA PHE A 424 -26.61 3.81 -6.65
C PHE A 424 -25.28 3.25 -7.20
N VAL A 425 -24.21 4.03 -7.18
CA VAL A 425 -22.89 3.57 -7.63
C VAL A 425 -22.43 2.37 -6.77
N PRO A 426 -22.14 1.20 -7.35
CA PRO A 426 -21.67 0.05 -6.58
C PRO A 426 -20.21 0.19 -6.19
N SER A 427 -19.82 -0.39 -5.05
CA SER A 427 -18.42 -0.39 -4.56
C SER A 427 -17.45 -1.08 -5.54
N GLU A 428 -17.94 -2.08 -6.26
CA GLU A 428 -17.20 -2.82 -7.30
C GLU A 428 -16.79 -1.90 -8.45
N HIS A 429 -17.63 -0.91 -8.80
CA HIS A 429 -17.29 0.06 -9.83
C HIS A 429 -16.16 0.98 -9.38
N ILE A 430 -16.14 1.40 -8.11
CA ILE A 430 -15.01 2.15 -7.55
C ILE A 430 -13.72 1.33 -7.60
N GLN A 431 -13.79 0.03 -7.33
CA GLN A 431 -12.64 -0.86 -7.46
C GLN A 431 -12.19 -0.99 -8.92
N ALA A 432 -13.12 -1.06 -9.87
CA ALA A 432 -12.81 -1.10 -11.30
C ALA A 432 -12.10 0.19 -11.77
N LEU A 433 -12.53 1.38 -11.30
CA LEU A 433 -11.84 2.65 -11.56
C LEU A 433 -10.41 2.65 -11.00
N LYS A 434 -10.21 2.15 -9.77
CA LYS A 434 -8.88 2.00 -9.16
C LYS A 434 -7.99 1.08 -9.99
N ASN A 435 -8.51 -0.07 -10.42
CA ASN A 435 -7.77 -1.04 -11.20
C ASN A 435 -7.38 -0.50 -12.59
N ALA A 436 -8.22 0.36 -13.19
CA ALA A 436 -7.94 0.99 -14.48
C ALA A 436 -6.91 2.14 -14.39
N MET A 437 -6.55 2.61 -13.16
CA MET A 437 -5.53 3.63 -12.92
C MET A 437 -4.12 3.02 -12.99
N GLU A 438 -3.78 2.41 -14.13
CA GLU A 438 -2.47 1.81 -14.39
C GLU A 438 -1.34 2.85 -14.46
N PRO A 439 -0.06 2.45 -14.30
CA PRO A 439 1.08 3.33 -14.54
C PRO A 439 1.00 3.99 -15.92
N GLY A 440 1.13 5.32 -15.98
CA GLY A 440 1.02 6.11 -17.21
C GLY A 440 -0.40 6.62 -17.50
N VAL A 441 -1.43 6.16 -16.81
CA VAL A 441 -2.80 6.71 -16.93
C VAL A 441 -2.95 7.90 -16.00
N SER A 442 -3.21 9.09 -16.53
CA SER A 442 -3.38 10.35 -15.79
C SER A 442 -4.76 10.50 -15.15
N ALA A 443 -5.80 9.95 -15.78
CA ALA A 443 -7.15 9.97 -15.27
C ALA A 443 -8.00 8.79 -15.76
N VAL A 444 -8.92 8.35 -14.89
CA VAL A 444 -9.94 7.34 -15.23
C VAL A 444 -11.32 7.91 -14.92
N MET A 445 -12.29 7.75 -15.82
CA MET A 445 -13.64 8.27 -15.64
C MET A 445 -14.70 7.23 -15.99
N THR A 446 -15.80 7.27 -15.25
CA THR A 446 -16.99 6.50 -15.60
C THR A 446 -17.56 6.95 -16.93
N ILE A 447 -17.92 6.00 -17.78
CA ILE A 447 -18.73 6.23 -18.97
C ILE A 447 -20.06 5.49 -18.85
N SER A 448 -21.16 6.17 -19.09
CA SER A 448 -22.50 5.58 -19.12
C SER A 448 -23.29 6.16 -20.27
N ASN A 449 -23.91 5.31 -21.09
CA ASN A 449 -24.59 5.73 -22.34
C ASN A 449 -23.72 6.63 -23.24
N GLY A 450 -22.38 6.41 -23.27
CA GLY A 450 -21.45 7.22 -24.05
C GLY A 450 -21.11 8.59 -23.43
N ILE A 451 -21.59 8.89 -22.23
CA ILE A 451 -21.33 10.14 -21.51
C ILE A 451 -20.32 9.91 -20.38
N CYS A 452 -19.23 10.68 -20.40
CA CYS A 452 -18.22 10.67 -19.33
C CYS A 452 -18.73 11.52 -18.14
N GLN A 453 -18.75 10.91 -16.94
CA GLN A 453 -19.25 11.53 -15.72
C GLN A 453 -18.56 10.94 -14.48
N PRO A 454 -18.67 11.56 -13.29
CA PRO A 454 -18.25 10.92 -12.04
C PRO A 454 -19.03 9.63 -11.76
N PRO A 455 -18.43 8.71 -10.96
CA PRO A 455 -17.13 8.77 -10.31
C PRO A 455 -15.96 8.84 -11.26
N ALA A 456 -14.89 9.56 -10.86
CA ALA A 456 -13.69 9.69 -11.67
C ALA A 456 -12.44 9.76 -10.78
N MET A 457 -11.32 9.23 -11.28
CA MET A 457 -10.03 9.31 -10.59
C MET A 457 -9.05 10.17 -11.40
N PHE A 458 -8.26 10.94 -10.69
CA PHE A 458 -7.25 11.84 -11.27
C PHE A 458 -5.94 11.72 -10.49
N ARG A 459 -4.82 11.59 -11.19
CA ARG A 459 -3.49 11.64 -10.56
C ARG A 459 -3.11 13.05 -10.12
N ARG A 460 -2.21 13.14 -9.17
CA ARG A 460 -1.70 14.40 -8.62
C ARG A 460 -1.17 15.35 -9.70
N GLU A 461 -0.53 14.84 -10.73
CA GLU A 461 -0.02 15.61 -11.87
C GLU A 461 -1.09 16.41 -12.61
N THR A 462 -2.36 16.00 -12.49
CA THR A 462 -3.51 16.70 -13.10
C THR A 462 -4.17 17.72 -12.17
N PHE A 463 -3.73 17.83 -10.90
CA PHE A 463 -4.37 18.71 -9.92
C PHE A 463 -4.33 20.17 -10.31
N ASP A 464 -3.20 20.64 -10.87
CA ASP A 464 -3.10 22.01 -11.36
C ASP A 464 -4.13 22.30 -12.47
N GLN A 465 -4.39 21.34 -13.34
CA GLN A 465 -5.41 21.46 -14.39
C GLN A 465 -6.82 21.45 -13.79
N LEU A 466 -7.10 20.58 -12.80
CA LEU A 466 -8.37 20.58 -12.08
C LEU A 466 -8.63 21.91 -11.35
N MET A 467 -7.60 22.60 -10.92
CA MET A 467 -7.67 23.94 -10.31
C MET A 467 -8.07 25.05 -11.30
N THR A 468 -7.97 24.82 -12.60
CA THR A 468 -8.35 25.81 -13.65
C THR A 468 -9.82 25.74 -14.04
N VAL A 469 -10.58 24.72 -13.59
CA VAL A 469 -11.99 24.53 -13.93
C VAL A 469 -12.84 25.74 -13.48
N SER A 470 -13.78 26.18 -14.31
CA SER A 470 -14.66 27.31 -14.01
C SER A 470 -16.12 27.05 -14.39
N GLY A 471 -17.06 27.68 -13.68
CA GLY A 471 -18.51 27.57 -13.89
C GLY A 471 -19.08 26.19 -13.50
N ASP A 472 -20.12 25.76 -14.17
CA ASP A 472 -20.78 24.46 -13.95
C ASP A 472 -20.07 23.29 -14.68
N ARG A 473 -18.92 23.57 -15.25
CA ARG A 473 -18.12 22.54 -15.94
C ARG A 473 -17.36 21.74 -14.89
N GLY A 474 -17.72 20.47 -14.76
CA GLY A 474 -17.06 19.53 -13.86
C GLY A 474 -15.73 18.98 -14.38
N ALA A 475 -15.18 18.01 -13.66
CA ALA A 475 -13.92 17.33 -14.01
C ALA A 475 -13.91 16.68 -15.41
N ALA A 476 -15.07 16.40 -16.01
CA ALA A 476 -15.20 15.78 -17.33
C ALA A 476 -14.53 16.57 -18.47
N ASN A 477 -14.47 17.91 -18.36
CA ASN A 477 -13.80 18.72 -19.38
C ASN A 477 -12.27 18.60 -19.30
N ILE A 478 -11.72 18.52 -18.08
CA ILE A 478 -10.29 18.27 -17.90
C ILE A 478 -9.95 16.87 -18.42
N PHE A 479 -10.75 15.86 -18.07
CA PHE A 479 -10.57 14.51 -18.57
C PHE A 479 -10.43 14.45 -20.11
N LYS A 480 -11.28 15.18 -20.83
CA LYS A 480 -11.24 15.23 -22.31
C LYS A 480 -10.01 15.95 -22.87
N SER A 481 -9.31 16.76 -22.08
CA SER A 481 -8.10 17.47 -22.47
C SER A 481 -6.80 16.74 -22.16
N LEU A 482 -6.88 15.64 -21.40
CA LEU A 482 -5.74 14.78 -21.07
C LEU A 482 -5.52 13.74 -22.18
N GLU A 483 -4.27 13.37 -22.43
CA GLU A 483 -3.89 12.41 -23.48
C GLU A 483 -3.97 10.96 -22.95
N ASP A 484 -3.47 10.71 -21.73
CA ASP A 484 -3.37 9.37 -21.13
C ASP A 484 -4.56 9.09 -20.21
N THR A 485 -5.72 8.79 -20.80
CA THR A 485 -6.96 8.57 -20.05
C THR A 485 -7.59 7.21 -20.36
N CYS A 486 -8.33 6.68 -19.38
CA CYS A 486 -9.09 5.45 -19.52
C CYS A 486 -10.54 5.67 -19.07
N THR A 487 -11.49 4.88 -19.59
CA THR A 487 -12.89 4.88 -19.16
C THR A 487 -13.32 3.53 -18.64
N VAL A 488 -14.20 3.51 -17.64
CA VAL A 488 -14.82 2.31 -17.10
C VAL A 488 -16.34 2.43 -17.27
N GLU A 489 -16.93 1.44 -17.90
CA GLU A 489 -18.37 1.43 -18.19
C GLU A 489 -19.20 1.16 -16.91
N LEU A 490 -20.30 1.90 -16.74
CA LEU A 490 -21.27 1.69 -15.69
C LEU A 490 -22.67 1.67 -16.30
N SER A 491 -23.46 0.66 -15.95
CA SER A 491 -24.85 0.57 -16.40
C SER A 491 -25.65 1.82 -16.01
N PRO A 492 -26.54 2.30 -16.89
CA PRO A 492 -27.31 3.52 -16.67
C PRO A 492 -28.13 3.54 -15.37
N GLU A 493 -28.59 2.39 -14.93
CA GLU A 493 -29.33 2.23 -13.67
C GLU A 493 -28.52 2.62 -12.43
N PHE A 494 -27.20 2.40 -12.45
CA PHE A 494 -26.29 2.72 -11.34
C PHE A 494 -25.66 4.11 -11.45
N SER A 495 -25.72 4.72 -12.62
CA SER A 495 -25.14 6.03 -12.89
C SER A 495 -26.15 7.20 -12.76
N ARG A 496 -27.38 6.90 -12.35
CA ARG A 496 -28.43 7.89 -12.18
C ARG A 496 -28.13 8.82 -11.01
N ASP A 497 -28.26 10.09 -11.26
CA ASP A 497 -28.40 11.15 -10.24
C ASP A 497 -29.86 11.33 -9.84
N ILE A 498 -30.10 11.80 -8.63
CA ILE A 498 -31.42 12.14 -8.13
C ILE A 498 -31.55 13.65 -8.21
N ASP A 499 -32.41 14.16 -9.13
CA ASP A 499 -32.62 15.59 -9.32
C ASP A 499 -34.02 16.05 -8.85
N THR A 500 -34.99 15.16 -8.86
CA THR A 500 -36.41 15.47 -8.53
C THR A 500 -37.01 14.45 -7.57
N VAL A 501 -38.13 14.80 -6.93
CA VAL A 501 -38.92 13.87 -6.11
C VAL A 501 -39.45 12.69 -6.93
N GLN A 502 -39.64 12.89 -8.24
CA GLN A 502 -40.10 11.84 -9.14
C GLN A 502 -39.03 10.76 -9.33
N ASP A 503 -37.73 11.13 -9.36
CA ASP A 503 -36.62 10.19 -9.44
C ASP A 503 -36.54 9.26 -8.22
N LEU A 504 -37.02 9.72 -7.04
CA LEU A 504 -37.12 8.90 -5.83
C LEU A 504 -38.22 7.84 -5.96
N ASN A 505 -39.42 8.22 -6.53
CA ASN A 505 -40.60 7.38 -6.55
C ASN A 505 -40.58 6.32 -7.66
N GLU A 506 -39.82 6.51 -8.73
CA GLU A 506 -39.74 5.56 -9.87
C GLU A 506 -39.14 4.20 -9.49
N ARG A 507 -38.50 4.06 -8.34
CA ARG A 507 -37.95 2.76 -7.87
C ARG A 507 -38.97 1.90 -7.11
N GLU A 508 -39.99 2.50 -6.48
CA GLU A 508 -41.04 1.74 -5.80
C GLU A 508 -41.90 0.90 -6.78
N THR A 509 -41.89 1.27 -8.07
CA THR A 509 -42.69 0.61 -9.11
C THR A 509 -41.96 -0.52 -9.85
N VAL A 510 -40.64 -0.68 -9.70
CA VAL A 510 -39.84 -1.73 -10.41
C VAL A 510 -39.67 -2.99 -9.55
N ASN A 511 -39.91 -2.92 -8.23
CA ASN A 511 -39.80 -4.05 -7.28
C ASN A 511 -41.17 -4.52 -6.75
N GLY A 512 -42.28 -4.15 -7.41
CA GLY A 512 -43.64 -4.59 -7.11
C GLY A 512 -44.10 -5.77 -7.98
#